data_0bfd549e1190edbad0936d91355d4d0f
#
_entry.id   0bfd549e1190edbad0936d91355d4d0f
#
_cell.length_a   1.000
_cell.length_b   1.000
_cell.length_c   1.000
_cell.angle_alpha   90.00
_cell.angle_beta   90.00
_cell.angle_gamma   90.00
#
_symmetry.space_group_name_H-M   'P 1'
#
loop_
_entity.id
_entity.type
_entity.pdbx_description
1 polymer ?
#
loop_
_entity_poly.entity_id
_entity_poly.type
_entity_poly.pdbx_seq_one_letter_code
_entity_poly.pdbx_strand_id
1 'polypeptide(L)'
;MDDSEKPRIPQAWLGEHAEAGDAEAVREYLKQVSKVPGLTAEHEAELARRIEAGLAAEQRLAEDGDRLTASERVDLEWVAEVGTRARNHLLEANLRLVVAVAKRFTGRGMLFIDLIQEGNLGLIRAVEKFDYAKGYRFSTYATWWIRQAITKALAAGQPRKPPPAEPPAGPER
;
A
#
# COMPACT_ATOMS: atom_id res chain seq x y z
N MET A 1 6.29 9.64 -19.05
CA MET A 1 5.64 8.80 -18.04
C MET A 1 5.50 9.66 -16.80
N ASP A 2 4.32 10.19 -16.60
CA ASP A 2 4.07 11.17 -15.54
C ASP A 2 3.96 10.47 -14.19
N ASP A 3 4.78 10.87 -13.24
CA ASP A 3 4.86 10.34 -11.87
C ASP A 3 3.68 10.76 -10.98
N SER A 4 2.65 11.40 -11.58
CA SER A 4 1.53 12.02 -10.88
C SER A 4 0.43 11.06 -10.41
N GLU A 5 0.50 9.75 -10.71
CA GLU A 5 -0.56 8.77 -10.42
C GLU A 5 -0.22 7.67 -9.42
N LYS A 6 0.91 7.77 -8.74
CA LYS A 6 1.11 6.90 -7.57
C LYS A 6 0.13 7.31 -6.47
N PRO A 7 -0.48 6.35 -5.76
CA PRO A 7 -1.34 6.65 -4.64
C PRO A 7 -0.62 7.63 -3.73
N ARG A 8 -1.14 8.85 -3.66
CA ARG A 8 -0.56 9.90 -2.82
C ARG A 8 -0.78 9.55 -1.36
N ILE A 9 0.12 8.73 -0.84
CA ILE A 9 0.37 8.83 0.59
C ILE A 9 0.79 10.29 0.80
N PRO A 10 0.13 11.04 1.67
CA PRO A 10 0.51 12.42 1.93
C PRO A 10 2.02 12.51 2.12
N GLN A 11 2.69 13.43 1.46
CA GLN A 11 4.16 13.59 1.54
C GLN A 11 4.65 13.73 2.99
N ALA A 12 3.80 14.29 3.86
CA ALA A 12 4.01 14.31 5.31
C ALA A 12 4.19 12.91 5.93
N TRP A 13 3.71 11.85 5.27
CA TRP A 13 3.84 10.47 5.72
C TRP A 13 5.07 9.75 5.14
N LEU A 14 5.68 10.31 4.11
CA LEU A 14 6.91 9.80 3.51
C LEU A 14 8.19 10.37 4.15
N GLY A 15 8.04 11.31 5.10
CA GLY A 15 9.08 11.78 6.02
C GLY A 15 10.31 12.41 5.40
N GLU A 16 10.27 13.73 5.18
CA GLU A 16 11.49 14.53 4.91
C GLU A 16 12.20 15.04 6.19
N HIS A 17 11.83 14.60 7.38
CA HIS A 17 12.33 15.15 8.65
C HIS A 17 12.73 14.06 9.64
N ALA A 18 13.88 13.46 9.44
CA ALA A 18 14.51 12.56 10.39
C ALA A 18 15.59 13.30 11.21
N GLU A 19 15.20 14.25 12.03
CA GLU A 19 16.07 14.76 13.10
C GLU A 19 15.25 14.95 14.37
N ALA A 20 15.87 15.12 15.52
CA ALA A 20 15.40 15.15 16.91
C ALA A 20 13.93 15.49 17.27
N GLY A 21 13.07 15.78 16.30
CA GLY A 21 11.61 15.92 16.42
C GLY A 21 10.82 14.61 16.22
N ASP A 22 11.49 13.48 16.01
CA ASP A 22 10.90 12.21 15.55
C ASP A 22 9.82 11.66 16.50
N ALA A 23 9.96 11.83 17.80
CA ALA A 23 8.98 11.33 18.77
C ALA A 23 7.63 12.05 18.66
N GLU A 24 7.62 13.34 18.35
CA GLU A 24 6.39 14.11 18.18
C GLU A 24 5.75 13.85 16.82
N ALA A 25 6.55 13.78 15.77
CA ALA A 25 6.11 13.40 14.44
C ALA A 25 5.51 11.99 14.42
N VAL A 26 6.14 11.03 15.09
CA VAL A 26 5.61 9.67 15.24
C VAL A 26 4.29 9.66 16.01
N ARG A 27 4.18 10.43 17.11
CA ARG A 27 2.93 10.52 17.87
C ARG A 27 1.78 11.08 17.04
N GLU A 28 2.04 12.17 16.30
CA GLU A 28 1.01 12.77 15.45
C GLU A 28 0.60 11.82 14.32
N TYR A 29 1.56 11.14 13.68
CA TYR A 29 1.30 10.11 12.70
C TYR A 29 0.43 8.99 13.27
N LEU A 30 0.78 8.44 14.43
CA LEU A 30 0.02 7.38 15.10
C LEU A 30 -1.39 7.83 15.45
N LYS A 31 -1.56 9.09 15.89
CA LYS A 31 -2.86 9.66 16.16
C LYS A 31 -3.74 9.77 14.91
N GLN A 32 -3.16 10.17 13.79
CA GLN A 32 -3.90 10.23 12.52
C GLN A 32 -4.30 8.85 12.02
N VAL A 33 -3.35 7.91 12.00
CA VAL A 33 -3.58 6.52 11.58
C VAL A 33 -4.64 5.83 12.44
N SER A 34 -4.70 6.14 13.74
CA SER A 34 -5.69 5.54 14.66
C SER A 34 -7.12 5.98 14.40
N LYS A 35 -7.35 7.09 13.70
CA LYS A 35 -8.69 7.61 13.38
C LYS A 35 -9.37 6.87 12.24
N VAL A 36 -8.60 6.20 11.39
CA VAL A 36 -9.14 5.47 10.25
C VAL A 36 -9.71 4.13 10.72
N PRO A 37 -11.02 3.84 10.49
CA PRO A 37 -11.61 2.58 10.90
C PRO A 37 -11.04 1.41 10.10
N GLY A 38 -10.98 0.23 10.74
CA GLY A 38 -10.61 -1.02 10.05
C GLY A 38 -11.69 -1.49 9.09
N LEU A 39 -11.30 -2.32 8.13
CA LEU A 39 -12.18 -2.88 7.12
C LEU A 39 -12.64 -4.28 7.50
N THR A 40 -13.91 -4.60 7.16
CA THR A 40 -14.40 -5.98 7.14
C THR A 40 -13.94 -6.70 5.88
N ALA A 41 -14.05 -8.03 5.84
CA ALA A 41 -13.73 -8.82 4.65
C ALA A 41 -14.58 -8.41 3.43
N GLU A 42 -15.84 -8.07 3.65
CA GLU A 42 -16.75 -7.59 2.59
C GLU A 42 -16.33 -6.23 2.04
N HIS A 43 -15.90 -5.31 2.91
CA HIS A 43 -15.37 -4.01 2.49
C HIS A 43 -14.06 -4.16 1.71
N GLU A 44 -13.17 -5.03 2.13
CA GLU A 44 -11.92 -5.33 1.40
C GLU A 44 -12.22 -5.86 -0.01
N ALA A 45 -13.15 -6.82 -0.13
CA ALA A 45 -13.56 -7.38 -1.41
C ALA A 45 -14.20 -6.33 -2.33
N GLU A 46 -15.02 -5.44 -1.78
CA GLU A 46 -15.65 -4.35 -2.53
C GLU A 46 -14.61 -3.34 -3.04
N LEU A 47 -13.67 -2.94 -2.20
CA LEU A 47 -12.59 -2.05 -2.60
C LEU A 47 -11.72 -2.71 -3.68
N ALA A 48 -11.40 -3.99 -3.53
CA ALA A 48 -10.61 -4.73 -4.52
C ALA A 48 -11.30 -4.79 -5.88
N ARG A 49 -12.61 -5.02 -5.94
CA ARG A 49 -13.38 -4.97 -7.19
C ARG A 49 -13.33 -3.60 -7.87
N ARG A 50 -13.44 -2.53 -7.09
CA ARG A 50 -13.31 -1.15 -7.61
C ARG A 50 -11.92 -0.86 -8.13
N ILE A 51 -10.89 -1.34 -7.46
CA ILE A 51 -9.50 -1.21 -7.88
C ILE A 51 -9.29 -1.93 -9.23
N GLU A 52 -9.75 -3.17 -9.35
CA GLU A 52 -9.65 -3.93 -10.61
C GLU A 52 -10.39 -3.24 -11.75
N ALA A 53 -11.61 -2.79 -11.52
CA ALA A 53 -12.39 -2.07 -12.52
C ALA A 53 -11.67 -0.77 -12.95
N GLY A 54 -11.09 -0.04 -11.99
CA GLY A 54 -10.32 1.17 -12.26
C GLY A 54 -9.09 0.89 -13.13
N LEU A 55 -8.31 -0.13 -12.80
CA LEU A 55 -7.13 -0.52 -13.59
C LEU A 55 -7.51 -0.94 -15.01
N ALA A 56 -8.60 -1.69 -15.17
CA ALA A 56 -9.11 -2.05 -16.50
C ALA A 56 -9.57 -0.82 -17.31
N ALA A 57 -10.18 0.16 -16.65
CA ALA A 57 -10.57 1.42 -17.27
C ALA A 57 -9.35 2.26 -17.70
N GLU A 58 -8.33 2.37 -16.83
CA GLU A 58 -7.06 3.04 -17.15
C GLU A 58 -6.38 2.38 -18.36
N GLN A 59 -6.31 1.05 -18.37
CA GLN A 59 -5.73 0.31 -19.49
C GLN A 59 -6.48 0.58 -20.80
N ARG A 60 -7.81 0.55 -20.77
CA ARG A 60 -8.63 0.80 -21.96
C ARG A 60 -8.50 2.24 -22.46
N LEU A 61 -8.41 3.22 -21.56
CA LEU A 61 -8.13 4.61 -21.92
C LEU A 61 -6.77 4.76 -22.61
N ALA A 62 -5.75 4.03 -22.13
CA ALA A 62 -4.42 4.07 -22.71
C ALA A 62 -4.33 3.38 -24.08
N GLU A 63 -5.01 2.22 -24.25
CA GLU A 63 -4.94 1.43 -25.48
C GLU A 63 -5.85 1.95 -26.59
N ASP A 64 -7.08 2.35 -26.25
CA ASP A 64 -8.13 2.71 -27.21
C ASP A 64 -8.46 4.22 -27.24
N GLY A 65 -7.67 5.05 -26.58
CA GLY A 65 -7.99 6.47 -26.36
C GLY A 65 -8.46 7.23 -27.60
N ASP A 66 -7.86 6.97 -28.76
CA ASP A 66 -8.22 7.61 -30.03
C ASP A 66 -9.49 7.05 -30.68
N ARG A 67 -9.98 5.89 -30.24
CA ARG A 67 -11.15 5.17 -30.76
C ARG A 67 -12.41 5.40 -29.92
N LEU A 68 -12.24 5.89 -28.69
CA LEU A 68 -13.34 6.10 -27.75
C LEU A 68 -14.15 7.33 -28.13
N THR A 69 -15.47 7.20 -28.02
CA THR A 69 -16.35 8.36 -28.02
C THR A 69 -16.13 9.24 -26.80
N ALA A 70 -16.55 10.49 -26.86
CA ALA A 70 -16.46 11.41 -25.71
C ALA A 70 -17.18 10.86 -24.47
N SER A 71 -18.34 10.22 -24.65
CA SER A 71 -19.11 9.61 -23.56
C SER A 71 -18.36 8.43 -22.94
N GLU A 72 -17.86 7.49 -23.75
CA GLU A 72 -17.11 6.33 -23.27
C GLU A 72 -15.85 6.76 -22.51
N ARG A 73 -15.17 7.80 -22.97
CA ARG A 73 -14.01 8.37 -22.28
C ARG A 73 -14.38 8.87 -20.89
N VAL A 74 -15.42 9.67 -20.77
CA VAL A 74 -15.90 10.21 -19.49
C VAL A 74 -16.28 9.09 -18.53
N ASP A 75 -16.99 8.06 -19.01
CA ASP A 75 -17.38 6.92 -18.18
C ASP A 75 -16.15 6.14 -17.67
N LEU A 76 -15.16 5.91 -18.53
CA LEU A 76 -13.93 5.22 -18.14
C LEU A 76 -13.06 6.04 -17.18
N GLU A 77 -12.95 7.36 -17.40
CA GLU A 77 -12.26 8.26 -16.48
C GLU A 77 -12.90 8.26 -15.10
N TRP A 78 -14.23 8.23 -15.04
CA TRP A 78 -14.95 8.12 -13.76
C TRP A 78 -14.67 6.78 -13.06
N VAL A 79 -14.67 5.66 -13.77
CA VAL A 79 -14.37 4.33 -13.20
C VAL A 79 -12.91 4.27 -12.72
N ALA A 80 -11.98 4.83 -13.47
CA ALA A 80 -10.57 4.93 -13.08
C ALA A 80 -10.39 5.73 -11.78
N GLU A 81 -11.07 6.86 -11.66
CA GLU A 81 -11.04 7.68 -10.44
C GLU A 81 -11.64 6.96 -9.23
N VAL A 82 -12.75 6.24 -9.41
CA VAL A 82 -13.33 5.40 -8.35
C VAL A 82 -12.35 4.32 -7.90
N GLY A 83 -11.63 3.69 -8.82
CA GLY A 83 -10.59 2.70 -8.53
C GLY A 83 -9.43 3.30 -7.74
N THR A 84 -8.98 4.48 -8.11
CA THR A 84 -7.91 5.21 -7.41
C THR A 84 -8.31 5.55 -5.97
N ARG A 85 -9.52 6.04 -5.76
CA ARG A 85 -10.06 6.30 -4.41
C ARG A 85 -10.16 5.04 -3.57
N ALA A 86 -10.60 3.93 -4.17
CA ALA A 86 -10.69 2.64 -3.49
C ALA A 86 -9.31 2.14 -3.05
N ARG A 87 -8.29 2.29 -3.91
CA ARG A 87 -6.90 1.95 -3.60
C ARG A 87 -6.37 2.77 -2.42
N ASN A 88 -6.59 4.08 -2.43
CA ASN A 88 -6.17 4.95 -1.34
C ASN A 88 -6.87 4.59 -0.02
N HIS A 89 -8.15 4.29 -0.06
CA HIS A 89 -8.91 3.85 1.12
C HIS A 89 -8.36 2.53 1.69
N LEU A 90 -8.05 1.55 0.84
CA LEU A 90 -7.47 0.29 1.27
C LEU A 90 -6.09 0.49 1.93
N LEU A 91 -5.26 1.38 1.38
CA LEU A 91 -3.98 1.76 1.97
C LEU A 91 -4.17 2.40 3.34
N GLU A 92 -4.97 3.45 3.43
CA GLU A 92 -5.19 4.22 4.67
C GLU A 92 -5.73 3.33 5.80
N ALA A 93 -6.68 2.46 5.50
CA ALA A 93 -7.26 1.54 6.48
C ALA A 93 -6.25 0.49 7.02
N ASN A 94 -5.13 0.28 6.33
CA ASN A 94 -4.10 -0.69 6.70
C ASN A 94 -2.79 -0.07 7.20
N LEU A 95 -2.71 1.25 7.36
CA LEU A 95 -1.51 1.89 7.92
C LEU A 95 -1.22 1.46 9.36
N ARG A 96 -2.25 1.15 10.15
CA ARG A 96 -2.11 0.60 11.50
C ARG A 96 -1.39 -0.76 11.50
N LEU A 97 -1.63 -1.57 10.47
CA LEU A 97 -0.93 -2.85 10.30
C LEU A 97 0.56 -2.64 10.09
N VAL A 98 0.94 -1.64 9.28
CA VAL A 98 2.35 -1.28 9.07
C VAL A 98 3.02 -0.92 10.39
N VAL A 99 2.38 -0.09 11.20
CA VAL A 99 2.88 0.30 12.53
C VAL A 99 3.08 -0.92 13.42
N ALA A 100 2.10 -1.82 13.47
CA ALA A 100 2.16 -3.03 14.29
C ALA A 100 3.30 -3.97 13.87
N VAL A 101 3.55 -4.11 12.57
CA VAL A 101 4.67 -4.90 12.05
C VAL A 101 6.00 -4.21 12.31
N ALA A 102 6.11 -2.91 12.03
CA ALA A 102 7.32 -2.13 12.22
C ALA A 102 7.83 -2.14 13.68
N LYS A 103 6.93 -2.16 14.66
CA LYS A 103 7.28 -2.25 16.09
C LYS A 103 8.15 -3.47 16.42
N ARG A 104 7.99 -4.57 15.70
CA ARG A 104 8.78 -5.80 15.91
C ARG A 104 10.21 -5.70 15.44
N PHE A 105 10.53 -4.67 14.66
CA PHE A 105 11.86 -4.45 14.09
C PHE A 105 12.64 -3.31 14.74
N THR A 106 12.09 -2.68 15.76
CA THR A 106 12.77 -1.63 16.53
C THR A 106 14.03 -2.17 17.22
N GLY A 107 15.03 -1.28 17.43
CA GLY A 107 16.29 -1.65 18.08
C GLY A 107 17.28 -2.38 17.17
N ARG A 108 17.07 -2.37 15.86
CA ARG A 108 17.94 -3.04 14.87
C ARG A 108 18.74 -2.07 14.00
N GLY A 109 18.92 -0.83 14.44
CA GLY A 109 19.77 0.16 13.76
C GLY A 109 19.05 1.08 12.78
N MET A 110 17.72 1.02 12.69
CA MET A 110 16.90 1.93 11.90
C MET A 110 15.89 2.65 12.80
N LEU A 111 15.66 3.93 12.58
CA LEU A 111 14.66 4.71 13.30
C LEU A 111 13.24 4.16 13.06
N PHE A 112 12.38 4.26 14.08
CA PHE A 112 11.02 3.71 13.97
C PHE A 112 10.23 4.34 12.82
N ILE A 113 10.39 5.65 12.61
CA ILE A 113 9.73 6.33 11.48
C ILE A 113 10.21 5.78 10.12
N ASP A 114 11.49 5.48 9.98
CA ASP A 114 12.03 4.90 8.75
C ASP A 114 11.53 3.47 8.54
N LEU A 115 11.39 2.68 9.60
CA LEU A 115 10.77 1.35 9.54
C LEU A 115 9.31 1.44 9.05
N ILE A 116 8.56 2.43 9.52
CA ILE A 116 7.18 2.69 9.07
C ILE A 116 7.18 3.07 7.59
N GLN A 117 8.08 3.93 7.13
CA GLN A 117 8.17 4.33 5.72
C GLN A 117 8.46 3.14 4.81
N GLU A 118 9.44 2.32 5.15
CA GLU A 118 9.76 1.10 4.41
C GLU A 118 8.58 0.11 4.40
N GLY A 119 7.91 -0.03 5.54
CA GLY A 119 6.70 -0.83 5.67
C GLY A 119 5.56 -0.32 4.78
N ASN A 120 5.39 0.99 4.68
CA ASN A 120 4.38 1.62 3.80
C ASN A 120 4.67 1.32 2.32
N LEU A 121 5.93 1.30 1.90
CA LEU A 121 6.29 0.87 0.54
C LEU A 121 5.92 -0.59 0.29
N GLY A 122 6.10 -1.45 1.29
CA GLY A 122 5.63 -2.84 1.24
C GLY A 122 4.11 -2.94 1.12
N LEU A 123 3.38 -2.14 1.88
CA LEU A 123 1.91 -2.07 1.81
C LEU A 123 1.42 -1.64 0.43
N ILE A 124 2.05 -0.66 -0.20
CA ILE A 124 1.72 -0.23 -1.57
C ILE A 124 1.85 -1.39 -2.55
N ARG A 125 2.94 -2.14 -2.49
CA ARG A 125 3.14 -3.34 -3.33
C ARG A 125 2.10 -4.41 -3.07
N ALA A 126 1.69 -4.58 -1.81
CA ALA A 126 0.62 -5.52 -1.46
C ALA A 126 -0.70 -5.13 -2.14
N VAL A 127 -1.07 -3.86 -2.12
CA VAL A 127 -2.30 -3.37 -2.77
C VAL A 127 -2.25 -3.59 -4.29
N GLU A 128 -1.11 -3.34 -4.92
CA GLU A 128 -0.93 -3.53 -6.36
C GLU A 128 -1.04 -4.99 -6.82
N LYS A 129 -0.66 -5.93 -5.95
CA LYS A 129 -0.56 -7.36 -6.27
C LYS A 129 -1.63 -8.24 -5.64
N PHE A 130 -2.50 -7.67 -4.81
CA PHE A 130 -3.52 -8.43 -4.11
C PHE A 130 -4.61 -8.97 -5.06
N ASP A 131 -4.86 -10.26 -4.95
CA ASP A 131 -5.95 -10.94 -5.64
C ASP A 131 -7.01 -11.39 -4.63
N TYR A 132 -8.12 -10.66 -4.56
CA TYR A 132 -9.21 -10.94 -3.63
C TYR A 132 -9.94 -12.27 -3.93
N ALA A 133 -9.86 -12.77 -5.18
CA ALA A 133 -10.49 -14.03 -5.58
C ALA A 133 -9.86 -15.25 -4.88
N LYS A 134 -8.65 -15.12 -4.34
CA LYS A 134 -7.98 -16.20 -3.59
C LYS A 134 -8.53 -16.48 -2.19
N GLY A 135 -9.45 -15.66 -1.68
CA GLY A 135 -10.26 -15.93 -0.50
C GLY A 135 -9.59 -15.73 0.85
N TYR A 136 -8.38 -15.15 0.94
CA TYR A 136 -7.75 -14.76 2.20
C TYR A 136 -7.85 -13.24 2.44
N ARG A 137 -7.72 -12.85 3.72
CA ARG A 137 -7.78 -11.44 4.12
C ARG A 137 -6.59 -10.66 3.57
N PHE A 138 -6.83 -9.42 3.16
CA PHE A 138 -5.78 -8.52 2.70
C PHE A 138 -4.65 -8.35 3.74
N SER A 139 -4.99 -8.25 5.03
CA SER A 139 -4.02 -8.11 6.12
C SER A 139 -3.00 -9.25 6.19
N THR A 140 -3.42 -10.49 5.92
CA THR A 140 -2.53 -11.65 5.88
C THR A 140 -1.49 -11.53 4.76
N TYR A 141 -1.94 -11.14 3.59
CA TYR A 141 -1.07 -10.92 2.42
C TYR A 141 -0.15 -9.70 2.59
N ALA A 142 -0.72 -8.58 3.04
CA ALA A 142 0.02 -7.35 3.25
C ALA A 142 1.12 -7.46 4.30
N THR A 143 0.89 -8.22 5.37
CA THR A 143 1.89 -8.46 6.43
C THR A 143 3.19 -9.03 5.85
N TRP A 144 3.11 -9.94 4.90
CA TRP A 144 4.28 -10.50 4.24
C TRP A 144 5.05 -9.41 3.47
N TRP A 145 4.37 -8.61 2.66
CA TRP A 145 5.00 -7.53 1.88
C TRP A 145 5.62 -6.45 2.76
N ILE A 146 4.95 -6.06 3.84
CA ILE A 146 5.44 -5.09 4.81
C ILE A 146 6.73 -5.60 5.46
N ARG A 147 6.72 -6.85 5.93
CA ARG A 147 7.88 -7.49 6.54
C ARG A 147 9.06 -7.60 5.59
N GLN A 148 8.79 -7.96 4.34
CA GLN A 148 9.81 -8.03 3.30
C GLN A 148 10.48 -6.69 3.03
N ALA A 149 9.69 -5.63 2.89
CA ALA A 149 10.21 -4.29 2.65
C ALA A 149 11.12 -3.83 3.81
N ILE A 150 10.67 -3.99 5.04
CA ILE A 150 11.43 -3.63 6.24
C ILE A 150 12.72 -4.47 6.35
N THR A 151 12.63 -5.78 6.17
CA THR A 151 13.78 -6.68 6.24
C THR A 151 14.82 -6.34 5.17
N LYS A 152 14.37 -6.05 3.95
CA LYS A 152 15.24 -5.62 2.85
C LYS A 152 15.97 -4.30 3.16
N ALA A 153 15.25 -3.33 3.71
CA ALA A 153 15.84 -2.05 4.09
C ALA A 153 16.86 -2.18 5.21
N LEU A 154 16.58 -2.98 6.24
CA LEU A 154 17.53 -3.30 7.31
C LEU A 154 18.79 -4.00 6.79
N ALA A 155 18.64 -4.93 5.84
CA ALA A 155 19.77 -5.64 5.23
C ALA A 155 20.62 -4.74 4.34
N ALA A 156 20.05 -3.72 3.70
CA ALA A 156 20.80 -2.74 2.91
C ALA A 156 21.72 -1.86 3.76
N GLY A 157 21.41 -1.67 5.04
CA GLY A 157 22.27 -0.99 6.02
C GLY A 157 23.32 -1.90 6.70
N GLN A 158 23.34 -3.20 6.39
CA GLN A 158 24.27 -4.18 6.96
C GLN A 158 24.96 -5.01 5.86
N PRO A 159 26.20 -5.51 6.04
CA PRO A 159 26.86 -6.34 5.04
C PRO A 159 26.14 -7.70 4.88
N ARG A 160 25.72 -7.95 3.68
CA ARG A 160 25.08 -9.14 3.06
C ARG A 160 24.54 -10.28 3.93
N LYS A 161 23.23 -10.47 3.86
CA LYS A 161 22.50 -11.69 4.23
C LYS A 161 21.67 -12.21 3.03
N PRO A 162 21.40 -13.52 2.91
CA PRO A 162 20.77 -14.12 1.73
C PRO A 162 19.31 -13.65 1.49
N PRO A 163 18.80 -13.79 0.25
CA PRO A 163 17.48 -13.30 -0.13
C PRO A 163 16.35 -14.05 0.62
N PRO A 164 15.24 -13.35 0.93
CA PRO A 164 14.12 -13.93 1.64
C PRO A 164 13.25 -14.85 0.75
N ALA A 165 12.58 -15.79 1.38
CA ALA A 165 11.69 -16.76 0.74
C ALA A 165 10.48 -16.09 0.01
N GLU A 166 10.00 -16.73 -1.02
CA GLU A 166 8.82 -16.33 -1.80
C GLU A 166 7.54 -16.21 -0.94
N PRO A 167 6.57 -15.36 -1.34
CA PRO A 167 5.30 -15.26 -0.63
C PRO A 167 4.62 -16.63 -0.58
N PRO A 168 3.94 -16.95 0.54
CA PRO A 168 3.22 -18.20 0.63
C PRO A 168 2.22 -18.28 -0.52
N ALA A 169 2.30 -19.36 -1.29
CA ALA A 169 1.21 -19.72 -2.18
C ALA A 169 -0.06 -19.74 -1.34
N GLY A 170 -1.09 -19.03 -1.80
CA GLY A 170 -2.39 -19.06 -1.13
C GLY A 170 -2.82 -20.51 -0.94
N PRO A 171 -3.69 -20.81 0.03
CA PRO A 171 -4.08 -22.18 0.30
C PRO A 171 -4.56 -22.84 -0.99
N GLU A 172 -3.88 -23.90 -1.38
CA GLU A 172 -4.37 -24.80 -2.43
C GLU A 172 -5.73 -25.34 -1.97
N ARG A 173 -6.71 -25.25 -2.84
CA ARG A 173 -8.06 -25.78 -2.60
C ARG A 173 -8.06 -27.28 -2.71
#